data_aee73affe2b543249cb11b1c39349e9f
#
_entry.id   aee73affe2b543249cb11b1c39349e9f
#
_cell.length_a   1.000
_cell.length_b   1.000
_cell.length_c   1.000
_cell.angle_alpha   90.00
_cell.angle_beta   90.00
_cell.angle_gamma   90.00
#
_symmetry.space_group_name_H-M   'P 1'
#
loop_
_entity.id
_entity.type
_entity.pdbx_description
1 polymer ?
#
loop_
_entity_poly.entity_id
_entity_poly.type
_entity_poly.pdbx_seq_one_letter_code
_entity_poly.pdbx_strand_id
1 'polypeptide(L)'
;MSQSANDHASDHALELLDVTCTFRSRDDAGQAYTAVGQTTLRIRAGEFVSVVGPTGCGKSTLLNIGAGLLPPTSGSVKVFGQTLAGINTRAGYMFQTEALMPWRSAIDNVMVGLQYHGVPDDEARRQAQAWLERVGLADFGDRYPHQLSGGMRKRTALAQVLALDPDIILMDEPFSALDIQTRQLMENEVLDLWAAKKKAVLFITHDLDEAIAMSDRVVVLSAGPATRPMGEFDIDLPRPRNVAEVRTQPRFIELHTQIWDVLRDEVLKGYAQQLKKAA
;
A
#
# COMPACT_ATOMS: atom_id res chain seq x y z
N MET A 1 19.38 -25.65 -33.11
CA MET A 1 18.44 -24.55 -33.40
C MET A 1 17.86 -24.10 -32.08
N SER A 2 18.47 -23.08 -31.52
CA SER A 2 18.12 -22.53 -30.20
C SER A 2 17.03 -21.48 -30.37
N GLN A 3 15.82 -21.74 -29.89
CA GLN A 3 14.78 -20.73 -29.81
C GLN A 3 15.14 -19.81 -28.63
N SER A 4 15.62 -18.63 -28.96
CA SER A 4 15.67 -17.51 -28.02
C SER A 4 14.25 -17.14 -27.65
N ALA A 5 13.78 -17.52 -26.48
CA ALA A 5 12.60 -16.98 -25.85
C ALA A 5 12.84 -15.47 -25.66
N ASN A 6 12.12 -14.65 -26.41
CA ASN A 6 12.01 -13.22 -26.16
C ASN A 6 11.33 -13.03 -24.81
N ASP A 7 12.11 -12.84 -23.77
CA ASP A 7 11.68 -12.32 -22.49
C ASP A 7 11.33 -10.83 -22.72
N HIS A 8 10.10 -10.56 -23.20
CA HIS A 8 9.53 -9.24 -23.06
C HIS A 8 9.28 -9.04 -21.57
N ALA A 9 10.25 -8.45 -20.88
CA ALA A 9 10.03 -7.98 -19.52
C ALA A 9 8.77 -7.11 -19.54
N SER A 10 7.73 -7.51 -18.80
CA SER A 10 6.50 -6.75 -18.69
C SER A 10 6.83 -5.39 -18.06
N ASP A 11 6.42 -4.28 -18.69
CA ASP A 11 6.57 -2.94 -18.14
C ASP A 11 5.83 -2.77 -16.79
N HIS A 12 4.98 -3.74 -16.44
CA HIS A 12 4.18 -3.74 -15.21
C HIS A 12 4.77 -4.67 -14.16
N ALA A 13 4.99 -4.12 -12.95
CA ALA A 13 5.41 -4.88 -11.80
C ALA A 13 4.26 -5.68 -11.17
N LEU A 14 3.06 -5.09 -11.15
CA LEU A 14 1.84 -5.74 -10.64
C LEU A 14 0.66 -5.43 -11.55
N GLU A 15 -0.09 -6.47 -11.89
CA GLU A 15 -1.33 -6.34 -12.66
C GLU A 15 -2.44 -7.16 -11.99
N LEU A 16 -3.53 -6.49 -11.68
CA LEU A 16 -4.80 -7.10 -11.36
C LEU A 16 -5.67 -7.00 -12.62
N LEU A 17 -6.05 -8.13 -13.22
CA LEU A 17 -6.74 -8.17 -14.51
C LEU A 17 -8.15 -8.73 -14.32
N ASP A 18 -9.14 -7.87 -14.48
CA ASP A 18 -10.59 -8.18 -14.37
C ASP A 18 -10.92 -8.94 -13.07
N VAL A 19 -10.24 -8.60 -11.98
CA VAL A 19 -10.40 -9.28 -10.69
C VAL A 19 -11.76 -8.97 -10.07
N THR A 20 -12.41 -10.00 -9.54
CA THR A 20 -13.56 -9.87 -8.65
C THR A 20 -13.26 -10.53 -7.32
N CYS A 21 -13.89 -10.05 -6.24
CA CYS A 21 -13.81 -10.71 -4.95
C CYS A 21 -15.18 -10.73 -4.29
N THR A 22 -15.73 -11.94 -4.10
CA THR A 22 -17.01 -12.18 -3.49
C THR A 22 -16.85 -13.07 -2.28
N PHE A 23 -17.24 -12.56 -1.12
CA PHE A 23 -17.30 -13.31 0.13
C PHE A 23 -18.67 -13.98 0.28
N ARG A 24 -18.70 -15.25 0.68
CA ARG A 24 -19.93 -15.97 0.99
C ARG A 24 -20.07 -16.05 2.52
N SER A 25 -21.25 -15.70 3.04
CA SER A 25 -21.54 -15.90 4.46
C SER A 25 -21.53 -17.40 4.78
N ARG A 26 -20.94 -17.78 5.91
CA ARG A 26 -20.98 -19.17 6.39
C ARG A 26 -22.30 -19.49 7.09
N ASP A 27 -22.96 -18.47 7.64
CA ASP A 27 -24.16 -18.64 8.49
C ASP A 27 -25.47 -18.46 7.71
N ASP A 28 -25.42 -17.88 6.52
CA ASP A 28 -26.59 -17.62 5.68
C ASP A 28 -26.26 -18.06 4.24
N ALA A 29 -26.62 -19.31 3.90
CA ALA A 29 -26.23 -19.99 2.66
C ALA A 29 -26.67 -19.28 1.35
N GLY A 30 -27.29 -18.10 1.44
CA GLY A 30 -27.78 -17.29 0.32
C GLY A 30 -27.16 -15.92 0.17
N GLN A 31 -26.47 -15.38 1.19
CA GLN A 31 -25.91 -14.02 1.09
C GLN A 31 -24.46 -14.03 0.61
N ALA A 32 -24.25 -13.53 -0.60
CA ALA A 32 -22.93 -13.24 -1.14
C ALA A 32 -22.69 -11.74 -1.14
N TYR A 33 -21.52 -11.30 -0.63
CA TYR A 33 -21.08 -9.91 -0.64
C TYR A 33 -19.90 -9.76 -1.60
N THR A 34 -20.12 -9.05 -2.70
CA THR A 34 -19.04 -8.72 -3.65
C THR A 34 -18.35 -7.45 -3.17
N ALA A 35 -17.17 -7.58 -2.61
CA ALA A 35 -16.36 -6.44 -2.17
C ALA A 35 -15.73 -5.71 -3.37
N VAL A 36 -15.14 -6.46 -4.30
CA VAL A 36 -14.49 -5.94 -5.51
C VAL A 36 -15.27 -6.44 -6.72
N GLY A 37 -15.79 -5.52 -7.52
CA GLY A 37 -16.35 -5.77 -8.84
C GLY A 37 -15.24 -5.99 -9.87
N GLN A 38 -15.61 -6.21 -11.13
CA GLN A 38 -14.63 -6.38 -12.20
C GLN A 38 -13.68 -5.17 -12.25
N THR A 39 -12.45 -5.37 -11.78
CA THR A 39 -11.43 -4.32 -11.61
C THR A 39 -10.16 -4.72 -12.31
N THR A 40 -9.66 -3.81 -13.15
CA THR A 40 -8.32 -3.90 -13.74
C THR A 40 -7.48 -2.75 -13.17
N LEU A 41 -6.33 -3.08 -12.58
CA LEU A 41 -5.36 -2.12 -12.05
C LEU A 41 -3.96 -2.59 -12.45
N ARG A 42 -3.18 -1.71 -13.05
CA ARG A 42 -1.79 -2.00 -13.45
C ARG A 42 -0.85 -1.00 -12.82
N ILE A 43 0.24 -1.49 -12.25
CA ILE A 43 1.31 -0.68 -11.68
C ILE A 43 2.59 -0.98 -12.47
N ARG A 44 3.17 0.06 -13.07
CA ARG A 44 4.43 -0.06 -13.82
C ARG A 44 5.60 -0.27 -12.86
N ALA A 45 6.68 -0.85 -13.37
CA ALA A 45 7.93 -0.88 -12.63
C ALA A 45 8.38 0.56 -12.32
N GLY A 46 8.67 0.84 -11.04
CA GLY A 46 9.06 2.17 -10.59
C GLY A 46 7.93 3.19 -10.44
N GLU A 47 6.69 2.84 -10.67
CA GLU A 47 5.54 3.74 -10.52
C GLU A 47 5.03 3.74 -9.08
N PHE A 48 4.66 4.92 -8.58
CA PHE A 48 3.99 5.09 -7.30
C PHE A 48 2.49 5.35 -7.58
N VAL A 49 1.62 4.39 -7.30
CA VAL A 49 0.17 4.49 -7.51
C VAL A 49 -0.56 4.55 -6.18
N SER A 50 -1.35 5.59 -5.98
CA SER A 50 -2.28 5.65 -4.84
C SER A 50 -3.69 5.24 -5.23
N VAL A 51 -4.37 4.57 -4.30
CA VAL A 51 -5.78 4.21 -4.41
C VAL A 51 -6.55 4.87 -3.27
N VAL A 52 -7.52 5.70 -3.64
CA VAL A 52 -8.41 6.39 -2.71
C VAL A 52 -9.86 5.95 -2.94
N GLY A 53 -10.70 6.11 -1.93
CA GLY A 53 -12.12 5.77 -2.02
C GLY A 53 -12.78 5.69 -0.64
N PRO A 54 -14.12 5.58 -0.57
CA PRO A 54 -14.86 5.54 0.68
C PRO A 54 -14.41 4.43 1.62
N THR A 55 -14.60 4.64 2.92
CA THR A 55 -14.31 3.60 3.93
C THR A 55 -15.13 2.35 3.67
N GLY A 56 -14.46 1.18 3.72
CA GLY A 56 -15.11 -0.12 3.50
C GLY A 56 -15.45 -0.44 2.04
N CYS A 57 -14.99 0.35 1.06
CA CYS A 57 -15.28 0.08 -0.36
C CYS A 57 -14.50 -1.10 -0.94
N GLY A 58 -13.46 -1.63 -0.27
CA GLY A 58 -12.71 -2.79 -0.78
C GLY A 58 -11.24 -2.50 -1.12
N LYS A 59 -10.67 -1.35 -0.73
CA LYS A 59 -9.26 -0.99 -0.98
C LYS A 59 -8.28 -2.04 -0.45
N SER A 60 -8.38 -2.40 0.82
CA SER A 60 -7.54 -3.45 1.43
C SER A 60 -7.75 -4.83 0.78
N THR A 61 -8.96 -5.09 0.25
CA THR A 61 -9.23 -6.32 -0.50
C THR A 61 -8.41 -6.39 -1.77
N LEU A 62 -8.32 -5.27 -2.54
CA LEU A 62 -7.47 -5.18 -3.72
C LEU A 62 -5.99 -5.37 -3.38
N LEU A 63 -5.54 -4.77 -2.28
CA LEU A 63 -4.16 -4.92 -1.82
C LEU A 63 -3.85 -6.37 -1.44
N ASN A 64 -4.76 -7.03 -0.70
CA ASN A 64 -4.63 -8.45 -0.33
C ASN A 64 -4.61 -9.37 -1.56
N ILE A 65 -5.38 -9.05 -2.61
CA ILE A 65 -5.33 -9.78 -3.88
C ILE A 65 -3.96 -9.60 -4.54
N GLY A 66 -3.43 -8.37 -4.61
CA GLY A 66 -2.09 -8.07 -5.16
C GLY A 66 -0.95 -8.72 -4.38
N ALA A 67 -1.12 -8.92 -3.08
CA ALA A 67 -0.19 -9.64 -2.21
C ALA A 67 -0.30 -11.18 -2.32
N GLY A 68 -1.33 -11.70 -2.98
CA GLY A 68 -1.62 -13.14 -3.01
C GLY A 68 -2.11 -13.71 -1.69
N LEU A 69 -2.50 -12.84 -0.73
CA LEU A 69 -3.08 -13.23 0.56
C LEU A 69 -4.56 -13.63 0.42
N LEU A 70 -5.19 -13.15 -0.64
CA LEU A 70 -6.58 -13.44 -0.97
C LEU A 70 -6.69 -13.77 -2.45
N PRO A 71 -7.09 -14.99 -2.83
CA PRO A 71 -7.33 -15.31 -4.23
C PRO A 71 -8.56 -14.56 -4.75
N PRO A 72 -8.54 -14.00 -5.97
CA PRO A 72 -9.72 -13.42 -6.57
C PRO A 72 -10.76 -14.51 -6.89
N THR A 73 -12.05 -14.16 -6.86
CA THR A 73 -13.13 -15.06 -7.26
C THR A 73 -13.11 -15.30 -8.78
N SER A 74 -12.73 -14.27 -9.54
CA SER A 74 -12.46 -14.35 -11.00
C SER A 74 -11.40 -13.34 -11.39
N GLY A 75 -10.89 -13.44 -12.60
CA GLY A 75 -9.75 -12.64 -13.08
C GLY A 75 -8.41 -13.27 -12.73
N SER A 76 -7.33 -12.52 -12.88
CA SER A 76 -5.98 -12.99 -12.60
C SER A 76 -5.08 -11.88 -12.08
N VAL A 77 -4.04 -12.28 -11.35
CA VAL A 77 -2.97 -11.38 -10.90
C VAL A 77 -1.68 -11.77 -11.59
N LYS A 78 -0.93 -10.79 -12.08
CA LYS A 78 0.41 -11.01 -12.62
C LYS A 78 1.43 -10.14 -11.87
N VAL A 79 2.61 -10.71 -11.67
CA VAL A 79 3.77 -10.06 -11.07
C VAL A 79 4.91 -10.14 -12.08
N PHE A 80 5.36 -8.99 -12.59
CA PHE A 80 6.33 -8.90 -13.70
C PHE A 80 5.98 -9.82 -14.88
N GLY A 81 4.70 -9.79 -15.29
CA GLY A 81 4.18 -10.57 -16.41
C GLY A 81 3.86 -12.04 -16.11
N GLN A 82 4.30 -12.59 -14.96
CA GLN A 82 4.05 -13.97 -14.56
C GLN A 82 2.78 -14.07 -13.72
N THR A 83 1.93 -15.06 -13.98
CA THR A 83 0.72 -15.30 -13.18
C THR A 83 1.09 -15.64 -11.74
N LEU A 84 0.52 -14.89 -10.80
CA LEU A 84 0.75 -15.11 -9.38
C LEU A 84 0.04 -16.38 -8.91
N ALA A 85 0.81 -17.29 -8.30
CA ALA A 85 0.31 -18.49 -7.64
C ALA A 85 0.73 -18.45 -6.17
N GLY A 86 -0.23 -18.25 -5.27
CA GLY A 86 0.04 -18.11 -3.83
C GLY A 86 0.53 -16.71 -3.44
N ILE A 87 1.39 -16.63 -2.44
CA ILE A 87 1.88 -15.37 -1.86
C ILE A 87 2.87 -14.69 -2.81
N ASN A 88 2.73 -13.38 -2.98
CA ASN A 88 3.66 -12.56 -3.73
C ASN A 88 4.94 -12.30 -2.93
N THR A 89 5.94 -13.17 -3.09
CA THR A 89 7.22 -13.08 -2.37
C THR A 89 8.11 -11.91 -2.82
N ARG A 90 7.76 -11.24 -3.93
CA ARG A 90 8.45 -10.02 -4.40
C ARG A 90 7.89 -8.74 -3.78
N ALA A 91 6.80 -8.85 -3.00
CA ALA A 91 6.14 -7.72 -2.38
C ALA A 91 6.43 -7.65 -0.88
N GLY A 92 6.78 -6.45 -0.40
CA GLY A 92 6.69 -6.08 1.01
C GLY A 92 5.30 -5.54 1.30
N TYR A 93 4.65 -6.01 2.36
CA TYR A 93 3.29 -5.60 2.73
C TYR A 93 3.27 -4.89 4.08
N MET A 94 2.78 -3.67 4.10
CA MET A 94 2.50 -2.93 5.32
C MET A 94 0.99 -2.92 5.58
N PHE A 95 0.58 -3.61 6.63
CA PHE A 95 -0.82 -3.73 7.04
C PHE A 95 -1.35 -2.45 7.70
N GLN A 96 -2.66 -2.24 7.63
CA GLN A 96 -3.35 -1.16 8.32
C GLN A 96 -3.12 -1.21 9.85
N THR A 97 -3.18 -2.40 10.44
CA THR A 97 -2.78 -2.66 11.82
C THR A 97 -1.35 -3.17 11.85
N GLU A 98 -0.58 -2.77 12.87
CA GLU A 98 0.81 -3.19 12.96
C GLU A 98 0.91 -4.72 13.16
N ALA A 99 1.54 -5.40 12.20
CA ALA A 99 1.77 -6.84 12.26
C ALA A 99 3.08 -7.18 13.00
N LEU A 100 3.39 -6.45 14.09
CA LEU A 100 4.56 -6.72 14.91
C LEU A 100 4.34 -7.94 15.80
N MET A 101 5.37 -8.76 15.93
CA MET A 101 5.40 -9.91 16.84
C MET A 101 5.51 -9.40 18.28
N PRO A 102 4.49 -9.58 19.16
CA PRO A 102 4.46 -8.93 20.47
C PRO A 102 5.53 -9.47 21.45
N TRP A 103 6.07 -10.66 21.15
CA TRP A 103 7.14 -11.31 21.94
C TRP A 103 8.55 -10.99 21.43
N ARG A 104 8.70 -10.15 20.40
CA ARG A 104 9.99 -9.68 19.87
C ARG A 104 10.17 -8.20 20.13
N SER A 105 11.41 -7.78 20.33
CA SER A 105 11.76 -6.35 20.43
C SER A 105 11.57 -5.65 19.07
N ALA A 106 11.66 -4.32 19.03
CA ALA A 106 11.56 -3.56 17.79
C ALA A 106 12.63 -3.98 16.78
N ILE A 107 13.88 -4.08 17.21
CA ILE A 107 14.98 -4.51 16.35
C ILE A 107 14.79 -5.94 15.85
N ASP A 108 14.34 -6.86 16.70
CA ASP A 108 14.11 -8.25 16.32
C ASP A 108 12.92 -8.39 15.36
N ASN A 109 11.92 -7.51 15.45
CA ASN A 109 10.84 -7.43 14.48
C ASN A 109 11.36 -7.03 13.10
N VAL A 110 12.27 -6.06 13.02
CA VAL A 110 12.88 -5.66 11.74
C VAL A 110 13.80 -6.77 11.20
N MET A 111 14.56 -7.44 12.09
CA MET A 111 15.49 -8.52 11.70
C MET A 111 14.81 -9.74 11.12
N VAL A 112 13.59 -10.08 11.56
CA VAL A 112 12.96 -11.38 11.26
C VAL A 112 12.86 -11.67 9.77
N GLY A 113 12.51 -10.68 8.98
CA GLY A 113 12.42 -10.84 7.52
C GLY A 113 13.79 -11.02 6.88
N LEU A 114 14.80 -10.29 7.34
CA LEU A 114 16.18 -10.42 6.88
C LEU A 114 16.73 -11.82 7.17
N GLN A 115 16.50 -12.32 8.40
CA GLN A 115 16.90 -13.68 8.80
C GLN A 115 16.21 -14.74 7.95
N TYR A 116 14.91 -14.57 7.66
CA TYR A 116 14.16 -15.49 6.79
C TYR A 116 14.76 -15.54 5.37
N HIS A 117 15.29 -14.44 4.88
CA HIS A 117 16.02 -14.36 3.61
C HIS A 117 17.49 -14.81 3.69
N GLY A 118 17.92 -15.35 4.83
CA GLY A 118 19.25 -15.93 5.00
C GLY A 118 20.36 -14.90 5.28
N VAL A 119 20.02 -13.68 5.66
CA VAL A 119 21.00 -12.66 6.08
C VAL A 119 21.57 -13.09 7.44
N PRO A 120 22.91 -13.15 7.61
CA PRO A 120 23.53 -13.49 8.90
C PRO A 120 23.10 -12.54 10.02
N ASP A 121 22.98 -13.04 11.25
CA ASP A 121 22.43 -12.29 12.40
C ASP A 121 23.11 -10.96 12.66
N ASP A 122 24.44 -10.92 12.60
CA ASP A 122 25.21 -9.67 12.80
C ASP A 122 24.91 -8.61 11.73
N GLU A 123 24.75 -9.06 10.49
CA GLU A 123 24.41 -8.19 9.36
C GLU A 123 22.94 -7.76 9.44
N ALA A 124 22.03 -8.70 9.74
CA ALA A 124 20.61 -8.40 9.93
C ALA A 124 20.42 -7.36 11.06
N ARG A 125 21.17 -7.49 12.15
CA ARG A 125 21.12 -6.54 13.27
C ARG A 125 21.64 -5.16 12.86
N ARG A 126 22.74 -5.06 12.10
CA ARG A 126 23.25 -3.77 11.61
C ARG A 126 22.25 -3.09 10.68
N GLN A 127 21.66 -3.85 9.74
CA GLN A 127 20.65 -3.32 8.83
C GLN A 127 19.39 -2.87 9.58
N ALA A 128 18.90 -3.68 10.52
CA ALA A 128 17.75 -3.35 11.34
C ALA A 128 17.98 -2.08 12.18
N GLN A 129 19.17 -1.93 12.78
CA GLN A 129 19.52 -0.74 13.55
C GLN A 129 19.53 0.50 12.65
N ALA A 130 20.14 0.42 11.47
CA ALA A 130 20.16 1.53 10.51
C ALA A 130 18.74 1.93 10.07
N TRP A 131 17.83 0.97 9.90
CA TRP A 131 16.44 1.26 9.59
C TRP A 131 15.69 1.89 10.76
N LEU A 132 15.93 1.46 12.00
CA LEU A 132 15.35 2.09 13.17
C LEU A 132 15.84 3.54 13.34
N GLU A 133 17.10 3.82 13.04
CA GLU A 133 17.64 5.19 12.99
C GLU A 133 16.92 6.06 11.97
N ARG A 134 16.72 5.56 10.73
CA ARG A 134 16.02 6.27 9.66
C ARG A 134 14.58 6.63 10.02
N VAL A 135 13.89 5.75 10.75
CA VAL A 135 12.51 6.03 11.20
C VAL A 135 12.46 6.74 12.57
N GLY A 136 13.60 7.24 13.06
CA GLY A 136 13.70 8.01 14.31
C GLY A 136 13.44 7.17 15.57
N LEU A 137 13.89 5.91 15.58
CA LEU A 137 13.75 4.96 16.66
C LEU A 137 15.11 4.35 17.11
N ALA A 138 16.22 5.07 16.91
CA ALA A 138 17.57 4.59 17.22
C ALA A 138 17.71 4.00 18.64
N ASP A 139 17.11 4.67 19.64
CA ASP A 139 17.23 4.31 21.05
C ASP A 139 16.12 3.37 21.55
N PHE A 140 15.25 2.90 20.65
CA PHE A 140 14.07 2.10 21.00
C PHE A 140 14.15 0.66 20.50
N GLY A 141 15.29 0.23 19.97
CA GLY A 141 15.47 -1.09 19.37
C GLY A 141 15.14 -2.25 20.31
N ASP A 142 15.48 -2.16 21.59
CA ASP A 142 15.26 -3.20 22.60
C ASP A 142 13.84 -3.17 23.21
N ARG A 143 12.98 -2.22 22.82
CA ARG A 143 11.61 -2.12 23.33
C ARG A 143 10.68 -3.12 22.63
N TYR A 144 9.78 -3.70 23.41
CA TYR A 144 8.72 -4.57 22.91
C TYR A 144 7.52 -3.73 22.40
N PRO A 145 6.68 -4.25 21.48
CA PRO A 145 5.55 -3.51 20.93
C PRO A 145 4.62 -2.87 21.97
N HIS A 146 4.39 -3.53 23.11
CA HIS A 146 3.55 -3.00 24.18
C HIS A 146 4.20 -1.80 24.93
N GLN A 147 5.50 -1.58 24.78
CA GLN A 147 6.25 -0.46 25.35
C GLN A 147 6.39 0.73 24.37
N LEU A 148 5.89 0.57 23.13
CA LEU A 148 5.93 1.57 22.08
C LEU A 148 4.59 2.28 21.94
N SER A 149 4.60 3.57 21.61
CA SER A 149 3.38 4.27 21.19
C SER A 149 2.84 3.72 19.86
N GLY A 150 1.59 4.02 19.48
CA GLY A 150 1.01 3.63 18.20
C GLY A 150 1.86 4.09 17.01
N GLY A 151 2.30 5.36 17.04
CA GLY A 151 3.19 5.91 16.01
C GLY A 151 4.56 5.22 15.95
N MET A 152 5.15 4.86 17.11
CA MET A 152 6.42 4.12 17.16
C MET A 152 6.26 2.71 16.57
N ARG A 153 5.16 2.03 16.88
CA ARG A 153 4.86 0.71 16.26
C ARG A 153 4.72 0.81 14.75
N LYS A 154 3.99 1.82 14.24
CA LYS A 154 3.88 2.05 12.79
C LYS A 154 5.23 2.28 12.12
N ARG A 155 6.09 3.09 12.72
CA ARG A 155 7.45 3.32 12.23
C ARG A 155 8.32 2.06 12.27
N THR A 156 8.19 1.22 13.30
CA THR A 156 8.86 -0.08 13.36
C THR A 156 8.36 -1.01 12.24
N ALA A 157 7.04 -1.07 12.00
CA ALA A 157 6.47 -1.86 10.91
C ALA A 157 6.93 -1.36 9.53
N LEU A 158 7.06 -0.05 9.35
CA LEU A 158 7.62 0.53 8.13
C LEU A 158 9.09 0.11 7.92
N ALA A 159 9.92 0.21 8.98
CA ALA A 159 11.30 -0.26 8.96
C ALA A 159 11.40 -1.76 8.62
N GLN A 160 10.52 -2.59 9.20
CA GLN A 160 10.44 -4.03 8.93
C GLN A 160 10.20 -4.35 7.45
N VAL A 161 9.28 -3.64 6.80
CA VAL A 161 8.96 -3.85 5.38
C VAL A 161 10.08 -3.34 4.48
N LEU A 162 10.58 -2.13 4.74
CA LEU A 162 11.56 -1.48 3.88
C LEU A 162 12.97 -2.10 4.00
N ALA A 163 13.30 -2.70 5.14
CA ALA A 163 14.57 -3.41 5.32
C ALA A 163 14.74 -4.60 4.36
N LEU A 164 13.65 -5.20 3.91
CA LEU A 164 13.67 -6.31 2.96
C LEU A 164 13.99 -5.89 1.53
N ASP A 165 13.99 -4.60 1.24
CA ASP A 165 14.22 -4.04 -0.09
C ASP A 165 13.37 -4.70 -1.21
N PRO A 166 12.05 -4.84 -1.03
CA PRO A 166 11.20 -5.58 -1.94
C PRO A 166 11.11 -4.87 -3.31
N ASP A 167 10.76 -5.61 -4.38
CA ASP A 167 10.54 -5.04 -5.71
C ASP A 167 9.23 -4.26 -5.81
N ILE A 168 8.23 -4.68 -5.03
CA ILE A 168 6.89 -4.08 -4.93
C ILE A 168 6.62 -3.75 -3.48
N ILE A 169 6.07 -2.56 -3.22
CA ILE A 169 5.67 -2.14 -1.87
C ILE A 169 4.16 -1.96 -1.86
N LEU A 170 3.48 -2.71 -0.99
CA LEU A 170 2.04 -2.66 -0.80
C LEU A 170 1.77 -2.04 0.57
N MET A 171 1.09 -0.88 0.62
CA MET A 171 0.86 -0.16 1.87
C MET A 171 -0.62 0.10 2.08
N ASP A 172 -1.15 -0.31 3.23
CA ASP A 172 -2.54 -0.10 3.64
C ASP A 172 -2.61 0.94 4.78
N GLU A 173 -2.93 2.18 4.44
CA GLU A 173 -3.04 3.33 5.35
C GLU A 173 -1.84 3.46 6.33
N PRO A 174 -0.59 3.50 5.81
CA PRO A 174 0.61 3.37 6.65
C PRO A 174 0.79 4.50 7.66
N PHE A 175 0.25 5.69 7.38
CA PHE A 175 0.48 6.88 8.19
C PHE A 175 -0.70 7.28 9.07
N SER A 176 -1.82 6.53 9.05
CA SER A 176 -3.07 6.90 9.72
C SER A 176 -2.98 7.10 11.24
N ALA A 177 -2.00 6.47 11.91
CA ALA A 177 -1.81 6.57 13.36
C ALA A 177 -0.71 7.56 13.77
N LEU A 178 -0.17 8.34 12.82
CA LEU A 178 0.91 9.31 13.08
C LEU A 178 0.33 10.71 13.28
N ASP A 179 0.96 11.49 14.17
CA ASP A 179 0.74 12.93 14.25
C ASP A 179 1.24 13.63 12.97
N ILE A 180 0.76 14.83 12.71
CA ILE A 180 0.99 15.56 11.46
C ILE A 180 2.49 15.71 11.14
N GLN A 181 3.30 16.06 12.14
CA GLN A 181 4.73 16.33 11.92
C GLN A 181 5.49 15.02 11.62
N THR A 182 5.25 13.98 12.41
CA THR A 182 5.84 12.66 12.21
C THR A 182 5.39 12.06 10.88
N ARG A 183 4.12 12.26 10.48
CA ARG A 183 3.58 11.82 9.21
C ARG A 183 4.36 12.42 8.03
N GLN A 184 4.52 13.75 7.99
CA GLN A 184 5.26 14.43 6.93
C GLN A 184 6.71 13.96 6.82
N LEU A 185 7.37 13.71 7.97
CA LEU A 185 8.73 13.16 7.97
C LEU A 185 8.77 11.75 7.36
N MET A 186 7.82 10.88 7.72
CA MET A 186 7.76 9.52 7.19
C MET A 186 7.35 9.46 5.72
N GLU A 187 6.45 10.32 5.28
CA GLU A 187 6.09 10.48 3.87
C GLU A 187 7.31 10.87 3.02
N ASN A 188 8.09 11.86 3.47
CA ASN A 188 9.33 12.26 2.79
C ASN A 188 10.37 11.13 2.80
N GLU A 189 10.55 10.41 3.92
CA GLU A 189 11.46 9.26 4.00
C GLU A 189 11.09 8.17 2.99
N VAL A 190 9.80 7.86 2.85
CA VAL A 190 9.30 6.89 1.85
C VAL A 190 9.55 7.39 0.43
N LEU A 191 9.36 8.69 0.17
CA LEU A 191 9.63 9.29 -1.14
C LEU A 191 11.13 9.24 -1.50
N ASP A 192 12.01 9.52 -0.56
CA ASP A 192 13.46 9.46 -0.76
C ASP A 192 13.93 8.04 -1.07
N LEU A 193 13.40 7.06 -0.33
CA LEU A 193 13.66 5.65 -0.57
C LEU A 193 13.16 5.19 -1.95
N TRP A 194 11.95 5.59 -2.29
CA TRP A 194 11.37 5.30 -3.60
C TRP A 194 12.20 5.95 -4.72
N ALA A 195 12.61 7.22 -4.56
CA ALA A 195 13.41 7.93 -5.54
C ALA A 195 14.76 7.27 -5.80
N ALA A 196 15.40 6.72 -4.74
CA ALA A 196 16.69 6.06 -4.83
C ALA A 196 16.65 4.74 -5.63
N LYS A 197 15.55 3.98 -5.56
CA LYS A 197 15.48 2.61 -6.12
C LYS A 197 14.35 2.40 -7.12
N LYS A 198 13.43 3.35 -7.27
CA LYS A 198 12.30 3.27 -8.19
C LYS A 198 11.53 1.95 -8.08
N LYS A 199 11.10 1.62 -6.86
CA LYS A 199 10.25 0.46 -6.60
C LYS A 199 8.82 0.71 -7.10
N ALA A 200 8.10 -0.34 -7.49
CA ALA A 200 6.66 -0.23 -7.74
C ALA A 200 5.92 -0.10 -6.40
N VAL A 201 5.02 0.86 -6.27
CA VAL A 201 4.28 1.09 -5.03
C VAL A 201 2.79 1.11 -5.30
N LEU A 202 2.04 0.33 -4.54
CA LEU A 202 0.59 0.43 -4.43
C LEU A 202 0.24 0.90 -3.01
N PHE A 203 -0.26 2.12 -2.93
CA PHE A 203 -0.49 2.84 -1.67
C PHE A 203 -1.97 3.11 -1.48
N ILE A 204 -2.52 2.61 -0.39
CA ILE A 204 -3.90 2.88 -0.01
C ILE A 204 -3.91 3.96 1.06
N THR A 205 -4.70 4.98 0.85
CA THR A 205 -4.98 6.02 1.85
C THR A 205 -6.42 6.53 1.70
N HIS A 206 -6.95 7.10 2.77
CA HIS A 206 -8.18 7.87 2.75
C HIS A 206 -7.89 9.39 2.70
N ASP A 207 -6.63 9.79 2.77
CA ASP A 207 -6.17 11.18 2.70
C ASP A 207 -5.77 11.52 1.26
N LEU A 208 -6.53 12.44 0.64
CA LEU A 208 -6.30 12.84 -0.74
C LEU A 208 -4.99 13.64 -0.89
N ASP A 209 -4.62 14.39 0.13
CA ASP A 209 -3.36 15.15 0.12
C ASP A 209 -2.15 14.21 0.12
N GLU A 210 -2.18 13.12 0.92
CA GLU A 210 -1.16 12.08 0.87
C GLU A 210 -1.09 11.46 -0.53
N ALA A 211 -2.25 11.09 -1.09
CA ALA A 211 -2.31 10.46 -2.40
C ALA A 211 -1.67 11.32 -3.49
N ILE A 212 -1.97 12.61 -3.55
CA ILE A 212 -1.45 13.53 -4.56
C ILE A 212 0.04 13.85 -4.31
N ALA A 213 0.42 14.09 -3.05
CA ALA A 213 1.80 14.46 -2.73
C ALA A 213 2.79 13.34 -3.07
N MET A 214 2.40 12.09 -2.88
CA MET A 214 3.32 10.96 -2.97
C MET A 214 3.33 10.27 -4.33
N SER A 215 2.20 10.24 -5.06
CA SER A 215 2.04 9.35 -6.21
C SER A 215 2.40 9.96 -7.56
N ASP A 216 2.64 9.11 -8.54
CA ASP A 216 2.66 9.46 -9.97
C ASP A 216 1.26 9.34 -10.58
N ARG A 217 0.36 8.54 -9.97
CA ARG A 217 -1.02 8.36 -10.40
C ARG A 217 -1.93 8.07 -9.21
N VAL A 218 -3.12 8.66 -9.20
CA VAL A 218 -4.18 8.41 -8.22
C VAL A 218 -5.35 7.72 -8.88
N VAL A 219 -5.82 6.63 -8.29
CA VAL A 219 -7.00 5.88 -8.72
C VAL A 219 -8.11 6.06 -7.69
N VAL A 220 -9.25 6.55 -8.14
CA VAL A 220 -10.45 6.72 -7.29
C VAL A 220 -11.35 5.49 -7.45
N LEU A 221 -11.70 4.87 -6.33
CA LEU A 221 -12.63 3.73 -6.32
C LEU A 221 -14.05 4.17 -5.98
N SER A 222 -15.02 3.46 -6.56
CA SER A 222 -16.43 3.65 -6.23
C SER A 222 -16.75 3.24 -4.80
N ALA A 223 -17.89 3.71 -4.27
CA ALA A 223 -18.50 3.13 -3.11
C ALA A 223 -18.79 1.63 -3.34
N GLY A 224 -18.64 0.82 -2.25
CA GLY A 224 -19.07 -0.59 -2.31
C GLY A 224 -20.59 -0.72 -2.33
N PRO A 225 -21.15 -1.93 -2.52
CA PRO A 225 -20.47 -3.14 -2.91
C PRO A 225 -20.01 -3.17 -4.37
N ALA A 226 -19.23 -4.18 -4.73
CA ALA A 226 -18.69 -4.36 -6.08
C ALA A 226 -17.89 -3.14 -6.56
N THR A 227 -16.95 -2.71 -5.73
CA THR A 227 -16.10 -1.53 -6.02
C THR A 227 -15.32 -1.69 -7.32
N ARG A 228 -15.13 -0.59 -8.02
CA ARG A 228 -14.39 -0.50 -9.28
C ARG A 228 -13.74 0.88 -9.42
N PRO A 229 -12.73 1.02 -10.27
CA PRO A 229 -12.17 2.33 -10.60
C PRO A 229 -13.21 3.25 -11.24
N MET A 230 -13.31 4.49 -10.74
CA MET A 230 -14.19 5.54 -11.25
C MET A 230 -13.41 6.61 -12.02
N GLY A 231 -12.13 6.77 -11.72
CA GLY A 231 -11.23 7.69 -12.39
C GLY A 231 -9.78 7.37 -12.07
N GLU A 232 -8.92 7.68 -13.01
CA GLU A 232 -7.46 7.63 -12.87
C GLU A 232 -6.90 8.99 -13.25
N PHE A 233 -5.99 9.52 -12.44
CA PHE A 233 -5.44 10.86 -12.56
C PHE A 233 -3.92 10.79 -12.50
N ASP A 234 -3.27 11.23 -13.56
CA ASP A 234 -1.82 11.40 -13.58
C ASP A 234 -1.43 12.63 -12.74
N ILE A 235 -0.43 12.48 -11.90
CA ILE A 235 0.07 13.54 -11.01
C ILE A 235 1.34 14.11 -11.61
N ASP A 236 1.20 15.14 -12.41
CA ASP A 236 2.26 15.83 -13.16
C ASP A 236 3.07 16.84 -12.33
N LEU A 237 3.09 16.66 -11.01
CA LEU A 237 3.92 17.45 -10.10
C LEU A 237 5.40 17.04 -10.23
N PRO A 238 6.33 17.99 -10.26
CA PRO A 238 7.75 17.69 -10.43
C PRO A 238 8.32 16.88 -9.25
N ARG A 239 9.36 16.09 -9.51
CA ARG A 239 10.14 15.37 -8.50
C ARG A 239 11.57 15.88 -8.46
N PRO A 240 12.33 15.84 -7.32
CA PRO A 240 11.88 15.32 -6.02
C PRO A 240 10.80 16.20 -5.37
N ARG A 241 9.94 15.61 -4.54
CA ARG A 241 8.87 16.32 -3.83
C ARG A 241 9.17 16.37 -2.34
N ASN A 242 8.94 17.54 -1.73
CA ASN A 242 8.76 17.70 -0.30
C ASN A 242 7.25 17.77 -0.05
N VAL A 243 6.73 16.88 0.79
CA VAL A 243 5.28 16.73 1.01
C VAL A 243 4.64 18.02 1.56
N ALA A 244 5.32 18.75 2.43
CA ALA A 244 4.80 20.00 2.97
C ALA A 244 4.76 21.13 1.92
N GLU A 245 5.80 21.22 1.09
CA GLU A 245 5.95 22.28 0.09
C GLU A 245 5.05 22.04 -1.13
N VAL A 246 4.92 20.79 -1.58
CA VAL A 246 4.14 20.48 -2.79
C VAL A 246 2.66 20.82 -2.63
N ARG A 247 2.12 20.70 -1.41
CA ARG A 247 0.72 21.03 -1.07
C ARG A 247 0.35 22.49 -1.29
N THR A 248 1.35 23.39 -1.33
CA THR A 248 1.13 24.84 -1.55
C THR A 248 1.16 25.23 -3.03
N GLN A 249 1.51 24.34 -3.93
CA GLN A 249 1.61 24.61 -5.36
C GLN A 249 0.22 24.76 -6.00
N PRO A 250 0.00 25.73 -6.91
CA PRO A 250 -1.28 25.89 -7.60
C PRO A 250 -1.74 24.61 -8.31
N ARG A 251 -0.80 23.88 -8.94
CA ARG A 251 -1.11 22.63 -9.65
C ARG A 251 -1.61 21.52 -8.71
N PHE A 252 -1.10 21.48 -7.47
CA PHE A 252 -1.60 20.56 -6.44
C PHE A 252 -3.08 20.84 -6.13
N ILE A 253 -3.45 22.11 -5.96
CA ILE A 253 -4.82 22.53 -5.65
C ILE A 253 -5.77 22.17 -6.80
N GLU A 254 -5.34 22.36 -8.06
CA GLU A 254 -6.11 21.97 -9.24
C GLU A 254 -6.36 20.45 -9.26
N LEU A 255 -5.32 19.64 -9.08
CA LEU A 255 -5.42 18.17 -9.03
C LEU A 255 -6.32 17.73 -7.88
N HIS A 256 -6.15 18.32 -6.69
CA HIS A 256 -6.99 18.04 -5.53
C HIS A 256 -8.46 18.28 -5.85
N THR A 257 -8.79 19.44 -6.46
CA THR A 257 -10.16 19.78 -6.82
C THR A 257 -10.74 18.77 -7.83
N GLN A 258 -9.99 18.45 -8.88
CA GLN A 258 -10.43 17.49 -9.91
C GLN A 258 -10.71 16.10 -9.33
N ILE A 259 -9.81 15.59 -8.49
CA ILE A 259 -9.96 14.26 -7.90
C ILE A 259 -11.07 14.27 -6.84
N TRP A 260 -11.17 15.35 -6.04
CA TRP A 260 -12.20 15.50 -5.03
C TRP A 260 -13.60 15.52 -5.63
N ASP A 261 -13.80 16.14 -6.78
CA ASP A 261 -15.12 16.16 -7.45
C ASP A 261 -15.63 14.77 -7.77
N VAL A 262 -14.76 13.84 -8.18
CA VAL A 262 -15.11 12.43 -8.40
C VAL A 262 -15.27 11.68 -7.07
N LEU A 263 -14.34 11.88 -6.14
CA LEU A 263 -14.32 11.18 -4.85
C LEU A 263 -15.51 11.55 -3.96
N ARG A 264 -15.89 12.84 -3.94
CA ARG A 264 -16.99 13.36 -3.12
C ARG A 264 -18.30 12.62 -3.37
N ASP A 265 -18.63 12.39 -4.63
CA ASP A 265 -19.88 11.72 -5.00
C ASP A 265 -19.90 10.27 -4.50
N GLU A 266 -18.77 9.60 -4.56
CA GLU A 266 -18.63 8.22 -4.06
C GLU A 266 -18.63 8.20 -2.51
N VAL A 267 -18.02 9.17 -1.84
CA VAL A 267 -18.09 9.30 -0.36
C VAL A 267 -19.53 9.50 0.10
N LEU A 268 -20.29 10.39 -0.56
CA LEU A 268 -21.70 10.63 -0.24
C LEU A 268 -22.56 9.37 -0.45
N LYS A 269 -22.34 8.62 -1.53
CA LYS A 269 -22.99 7.31 -1.76
C LYS A 269 -22.67 6.31 -0.66
N GLY A 270 -21.38 6.18 -0.30
CA GLY A 270 -20.94 5.28 0.78
C GLY A 270 -21.59 5.63 2.12
N TYR A 271 -21.64 6.91 2.47
CA TYR A 271 -22.28 7.38 3.70
C TYR A 271 -23.78 7.08 3.72
N ALA A 272 -24.49 7.34 2.63
CA ALA A 272 -25.92 7.04 2.52
C ALA A 272 -26.21 5.53 2.65
N GLN A 273 -25.32 4.67 2.16
CA GLN A 273 -25.44 3.21 2.33
C GLN A 273 -25.20 2.76 3.77
N GLN A 274 -24.26 3.38 4.49
CA GLN A 274 -24.00 3.09 5.90
C GLN A 274 -25.20 3.45 6.79
N LEU A 275 -25.83 4.61 6.55
CA LEU A 275 -27.03 5.02 7.27
C LEU A 275 -28.20 4.03 7.07
N LYS A 276 -28.38 3.51 5.84
CA LYS A 276 -29.42 2.51 5.55
C LYS A 276 -29.18 1.16 6.21
N LYS A 277 -27.95 0.80 6.53
CA LYS A 277 -27.62 -0.45 7.23
C LYS A 277 -27.76 -0.35 8.75
N ALA A 278 -27.71 0.88 9.29
CA ALA A 278 -27.81 1.15 10.73
C ALA A 278 -29.28 1.40 11.18
N ALA A 279 -30.19 1.61 10.23
CA ALA A 279 -31.64 1.74 10.45
C ALA A 279 -32.37 0.41 10.25
#